data_77803e4131f43e239cdc48d8dc0f8383
#
_entry.id   77803e4131f43e239cdc48d8dc0f8383
#
_cell.length_a   1.000
_cell.length_b   1.000
_cell.length_c   1.000
_cell.angle_alpha   90.00
_cell.angle_beta   90.00
_cell.angle_gamma   90.00
#
_symmetry.space_group_name_H-M   'P 1'
#
loop_
_entity.id
_entity.type
_entity.pdbx_description
1 polymer ?
#
loop_
_entity_poly.entity_id
_entity_poly.type
_entity_poly.pdbx_seq_one_letter_code
_entity_poly.pdbx_strand_id
1 'polypeptide(L)'
;MFNLPTDTILTLAEVAIIITIAWFVSQLLSIVITHGARRAGVSPRVISYIRVALNAAWIVVAVTSVLSISSLAPYLSGALTISGLVTLAVSLALQTTFSNMIAGILLFQDNTLRIGDDILYGSIRGRVIRVWLRTTWVQINDGTIAIISNNTLSAGPWINFTATERLTKKLGDSSQK
;
A
#
# COMPACT_ATOMS: atom_id res chain seq x y z
N MET A 1 23.64 36.00 31.06
CA MET A 1 23.94 35.06 29.98
C MET A 1 23.52 33.67 30.48
N PHE A 2 22.42 33.13 29.98
CA PHE A 2 22.01 31.73 30.31
C PHE A 2 22.98 30.77 29.60
N ASN A 3 23.96 30.24 30.33
CA ASN A 3 24.74 29.13 29.84
C ASN A 3 23.90 27.85 30.00
N LEU A 4 23.21 27.46 28.93
CA LEU A 4 22.59 26.13 28.88
C LEU A 4 23.69 25.07 28.89
N PRO A 5 23.57 23.98 29.66
CA PRO A 5 24.48 22.84 29.59
C PRO A 5 24.60 22.34 28.17
N THR A 6 25.80 21.97 27.74
CA THR A 6 26.06 21.45 26.38
C THR A 6 25.15 20.28 26.02
N ASP A 7 24.83 19.42 26.98
CA ASP A 7 23.92 18.28 26.81
C ASP A 7 22.49 18.71 26.45
N THR A 8 22.02 19.82 27.05
CA THR A 8 20.70 20.38 26.73
C THR A 8 20.64 20.94 25.31
N ILE A 9 21.74 21.60 24.87
CA ILE A 9 21.85 22.13 23.50
C ILE A 9 21.86 21.00 22.48
N LEU A 10 22.59 19.92 22.73
CA LEU A 10 22.64 18.73 21.87
C LEU A 10 21.26 18.08 21.75
N THR A 11 20.57 17.87 22.89
CA THR A 11 19.21 17.28 22.87
C THR A 11 18.20 18.15 22.13
N LEU A 12 18.27 19.47 22.30
CA LEU A 12 17.42 20.39 21.54
C LEU A 12 17.70 20.35 20.04
N ALA A 13 18.97 20.24 19.65
CA ALA A 13 19.37 20.10 18.25
C ALA A 13 18.88 18.78 17.65
N GLU A 14 19.01 17.66 18.35
CA GLU A 14 18.50 16.34 17.93
C GLU A 14 16.98 16.39 17.68
N VAL A 15 16.23 16.92 18.62
CA VAL A 15 14.77 17.04 18.47
C VAL A 15 14.39 17.95 17.31
N ALA A 16 15.06 19.08 17.13
CA ALA A 16 14.83 19.97 16.00
C ALA A 16 15.08 19.26 14.66
N ILE A 17 16.14 18.44 14.59
CA ILE A 17 16.45 17.64 13.40
C ILE A 17 15.35 16.61 13.13
N ILE A 18 14.89 15.88 14.16
CA ILE A 18 13.84 14.85 14.02
C ILE A 18 12.53 15.51 13.52
N ILE A 19 12.12 16.62 14.11
CA ILE A 19 10.93 17.38 13.71
C ILE A 19 11.04 17.85 12.26
N THR A 20 12.20 18.37 11.87
CA THR A 20 12.42 18.88 10.52
C THR A 20 12.38 17.74 9.49
N ILE A 21 13.01 16.61 9.78
CA ILE A 21 12.98 15.42 8.91
C ILE A 21 11.56 14.89 8.80
N ALA A 22 10.83 14.75 9.91
CA ALA A 22 9.46 14.25 9.92
C ALA A 22 8.52 15.16 9.10
N TRP A 23 8.67 16.47 9.24
CA TRP A 23 7.92 17.44 8.43
C TRP A 23 8.23 17.30 6.94
N PHE A 24 9.51 17.24 6.60
CA PHE A 24 9.94 17.11 5.20
C PHE A 24 9.43 15.82 4.56
N VAL A 25 9.54 14.68 5.27
CA VAL A 25 9.03 13.38 4.82
C VAL A 25 7.50 13.43 4.64
N SER A 26 6.77 14.04 5.57
CA SER A 26 5.32 14.23 5.45
C SER A 26 4.94 15.04 4.21
N GLN A 27 5.66 16.13 3.92
CA GLN A 27 5.42 16.94 2.72
C GLN A 27 5.72 16.15 1.44
N LEU A 28 6.83 15.42 1.41
CA LEU A 28 7.20 14.61 0.25
C LEU A 28 6.17 13.53 -0.05
N LEU A 29 5.75 12.79 0.99
CA LEU A 29 4.69 11.78 0.89
C LEU A 29 3.36 12.40 0.43
N SER A 30 3.00 13.56 0.96
CA SER A 30 1.80 14.29 0.55
C SER A 30 1.84 14.64 -0.95
N ILE A 31 2.96 15.13 -1.46
CA ILE A 31 3.12 15.46 -2.88
C ILE A 31 3.01 14.21 -3.74
N VAL A 32 3.76 13.15 -3.43
CA VAL A 32 3.79 11.90 -4.20
C VAL A 32 2.40 11.24 -4.24
N ILE A 33 1.79 11.07 -3.06
CA ILE A 33 0.49 10.39 -2.93
C ILE A 33 -0.61 11.22 -3.61
N THR A 34 -0.65 12.55 -3.41
CA THR A 34 -1.70 13.38 -4.01
C THR A 34 -1.56 13.48 -5.53
N HIS A 35 -0.34 13.49 -6.07
CA HIS A 35 -0.11 13.44 -7.52
C HIS A 35 -0.55 12.11 -8.13
N GLY A 36 -0.16 11.00 -7.50
CA GLY A 36 -0.58 9.66 -7.93
C GLY A 36 -2.10 9.47 -7.85
N ALA A 37 -2.71 9.89 -6.75
CA ALA A 37 -4.15 9.79 -6.54
C ALA A 37 -4.96 10.63 -7.55
N ARG A 38 -4.49 11.84 -7.90
CA ARG A 38 -5.13 12.66 -8.94
C ARG A 38 -5.07 11.99 -10.31
N ARG A 39 -3.94 11.40 -10.68
CA ARG A 39 -3.80 10.65 -11.95
C ARG A 39 -4.69 9.40 -11.99
N ALA A 40 -4.92 8.77 -10.84
CA ALA A 40 -5.80 7.62 -10.70
C ALA A 40 -7.31 7.98 -10.64
N GLY A 41 -7.68 9.25 -10.79
CA GLY A 41 -9.08 9.70 -10.76
C GLY A 41 -9.72 9.64 -9.36
N VAL A 42 -8.92 9.65 -8.29
CA VAL A 42 -9.40 9.63 -6.92
C VAL A 42 -10.08 10.95 -6.58
N SER A 43 -11.25 10.88 -5.91
CA SER A 43 -12.02 12.08 -5.59
C SER A 43 -11.23 13.05 -4.71
N PRO A 44 -11.42 14.38 -4.87
CA PRO A 44 -10.72 15.41 -4.09
C PRO A 44 -10.92 15.27 -2.57
N ARG A 45 -12.07 14.73 -2.15
CA ARG A 45 -12.36 14.47 -0.73
C ARG A 45 -11.42 13.43 -0.12
N VAL A 46 -11.18 12.32 -0.81
CA VAL A 46 -10.25 11.27 -0.35
C VAL A 46 -8.83 11.82 -0.28
N ILE A 47 -8.40 12.62 -1.26
CA ILE A 47 -7.09 13.30 -1.23
C ILE A 47 -6.95 14.21 -0.01
N SER A 48 -8.02 14.93 0.34
CA SER A 48 -8.04 15.78 1.54
C SER A 48 -7.86 14.95 2.83
N TYR A 49 -8.56 13.81 2.96
CA TYR A 49 -8.39 12.93 4.13
C TYR A 49 -6.97 12.36 4.24
N ILE A 50 -6.36 11.97 3.13
CA ILE A 50 -4.96 11.51 3.12
C ILE A 50 -4.03 12.61 3.63
N ARG A 51 -4.21 13.83 3.16
CA ARG A 51 -3.39 14.97 3.61
C ARG A 51 -3.58 15.27 5.10
N VAL A 52 -4.81 15.24 5.59
CA VAL A 52 -5.11 15.42 7.01
C VAL A 52 -4.45 14.33 7.85
N ALA A 53 -4.52 13.05 7.42
CA ALA A 53 -3.88 11.94 8.11
C ALA A 53 -2.35 12.08 8.16
N LEU A 54 -1.70 12.47 7.06
CA LEU A 54 -0.26 12.72 7.02
C LEU A 54 0.14 13.89 7.92
N ASN A 55 -0.65 14.98 7.94
CA ASN A 55 -0.39 16.10 8.82
C ASN A 55 -0.59 15.74 10.29
N ALA A 56 -1.58 14.92 10.63
CA ALA A 56 -1.76 14.43 11.98
C ALA A 56 -0.59 13.54 12.42
N ALA A 57 -0.08 12.69 11.55
CA ALA A 57 1.04 11.79 11.85
C ALA A 57 2.31 12.55 12.20
N TRP A 58 2.72 13.57 11.41
CA TRP A 58 3.93 14.33 11.73
C TRP A 58 3.76 15.19 12.97
N ILE A 59 2.55 15.70 13.28
CA ILE A 59 2.26 16.42 14.52
C ILE A 59 2.47 15.52 15.73
N VAL A 60 2.00 14.25 15.66
CA VAL A 60 2.23 13.27 16.72
C VAL A 60 3.74 13.04 16.93
N VAL A 61 4.52 12.89 15.86
CA VAL A 61 5.99 12.76 15.95
C VAL A 61 6.61 14.01 16.59
N ALA A 62 6.21 15.20 16.19
CA ALA A 62 6.72 16.45 16.74
C ALA A 62 6.42 16.60 18.24
N VAL A 63 5.18 16.33 18.64
CA VAL A 63 4.75 16.41 20.04
C VAL A 63 5.50 15.38 20.90
N THR A 64 5.59 14.12 20.46
CA THR A 64 6.31 13.07 21.21
C THR A 64 7.81 13.39 21.31
N SER A 65 8.42 13.97 20.29
CA SER A 65 9.83 14.38 20.32
C SER A 65 10.08 15.50 21.33
N VAL A 66 9.21 16.51 21.38
CA VAL A 66 9.30 17.60 22.35
C VAL A 66 9.09 17.09 23.80
N LEU A 67 8.12 16.21 23.98
CA LEU A 67 7.83 15.65 25.30
C LEU A 67 8.95 14.73 25.82
N SER A 68 9.75 14.12 24.92
CA SER A 68 10.90 13.29 25.30
C SER A 68 12.01 14.07 26.02
N ILE A 69 12.07 15.41 25.86
CA ILE A 69 13.05 16.28 26.55
C ILE A 69 12.61 16.59 28.00
N SER A 70 11.34 16.45 28.28
CA SER A 70 10.75 16.86 29.55
C SER A 70 10.77 15.73 30.57
N SER A 71 10.66 16.10 31.86
CA SER A 71 10.45 15.15 32.99
C SER A 71 9.15 14.35 32.85
N LEU A 72 8.38 14.53 31.77
CA LEU A 72 7.16 13.81 31.44
C LEU A 72 7.41 12.51 30.65
N ALA A 73 8.66 12.20 30.29
CA ALA A 73 9.03 10.98 29.58
C ALA A 73 8.42 9.68 30.16
N PRO A 74 8.33 9.47 31.50
CA PRO A 74 7.67 8.29 32.06
C PRO A 74 6.18 8.18 31.72
N TYR A 75 5.49 9.31 31.58
CA TYR A 75 4.06 9.34 31.22
C TYR A 75 3.81 9.06 29.75
N LEU A 76 4.83 9.30 28.88
CA LEU A 76 4.75 9.01 27.46
C LEU A 76 4.81 7.52 27.15
N SER A 77 5.48 6.73 27.98
CA SER A 77 5.62 5.28 27.75
C SER A 77 4.27 4.59 27.64
N GLY A 78 3.31 4.96 28.49
CA GLY A 78 1.93 4.46 28.43
C GLY A 78 1.21 4.87 27.15
N ALA A 79 1.31 6.14 26.76
CA ALA A 79 0.68 6.66 25.55
C ALA A 79 1.26 6.02 24.28
N LEU A 80 2.59 5.82 24.22
CA LEU A 80 3.28 5.15 23.13
C LEU A 80 2.88 3.66 23.03
N THR A 81 2.73 2.98 24.15
CA THR A 81 2.28 1.58 24.19
C THR A 81 0.85 1.47 23.61
N ILE A 82 -0.08 2.31 24.07
CA ILE A 82 -1.45 2.33 23.56
C ILE A 82 -1.47 2.67 22.07
N SER A 83 -0.70 3.68 21.64
CA SER A 83 -0.60 4.06 20.22
C SER A 83 -0.03 2.92 19.37
N GLY A 84 0.94 2.18 19.89
CA GLY A 84 1.51 0.98 19.26
C GLY A 84 0.47 -0.12 19.06
N LEU A 85 -0.34 -0.40 20.09
CA LEU A 85 -1.42 -1.39 20.01
C LEU A 85 -2.50 -0.98 19.00
N VAL A 86 -2.91 0.29 19.00
CA VAL A 86 -3.87 0.82 18.03
C VAL A 86 -3.30 0.73 16.61
N THR A 87 -2.03 1.09 16.42
CA THR A 87 -1.36 0.99 15.11
C THR A 87 -1.31 -0.45 14.62
N LEU A 88 -1.00 -1.40 15.51
CA LEU A 88 -1.00 -2.83 15.20
C LEU A 88 -2.40 -3.30 14.78
N ALA A 89 -3.43 -2.94 15.54
CA ALA A 89 -4.81 -3.29 15.24
C ALA A 89 -5.25 -2.75 13.87
N VAL A 90 -4.94 -1.49 13.57
CA VAL A 90 -5.24 -0.88 12.26
C VAL A 90 -4.45 -1.56 11.13
N SER A 91 -3.17 -1.90 11.36
CA SER A 91 -2.34 -2.60 10.38
C SER A 91 -2.90 -3.97 10.04
N LEU A 92 -3.33 -4.74 11.05
CA LEU A 92 -3.98 -6.04 10.85
C LEU A 92 -5.32 -5.90 10.10
N ALA A 93 -6.11 -4.88 10.42
CA ALA A 93 -7.38 -4.61 9.73
C ALA A 93 -7.18 -4.28 8.23
N LEU A 94 -6.08 -3.62 7.87
CA LEU A 94 -5.75 -3.23 6.51
C LEU A 94 -4.96 -4.30 5.73
N GLN A 95 -4.42 -5.31 6.41
CA GLN A 95 -3.52 -6.32 5.84
C GLN A 95 -4.06 -6.96 4.56
N THR A 96 -5.31 -7.41 4.57
CA THR A 96 -5.95 -8.04 3.40
C THR A 96 -6.09 -7.08 2.23
N THR A 97 -6.38 -5.81 2.51
CA THR A 97 -6.49 -4.79 1.47
C THR A 97 -5.15 -4.56 0.78
N PHE A 98 -4.07 -4.38 1.54
CA PHE A 98 -2.73 -4.24 0.99
C PHE A 98 -2.27 -5.49 0.24
N SER A 99 -2.53 -6.69 0.78
CA SER A 99 -2.21 -7.96 0.11
C SER A 99 -2.88 -8.08 -1.26
N ASN A 100 -4.15 -7.70 -1.36
CA ASN A 100 -4.86 -7.68 -2.65
C ASN A 100 -4.29 -6.67 -3.64
N MET A 101 -3.85 -5.50 -3.17
CA MET A 101 -3.26 -4.47 -4.02
C MET A 101 -1.90 -4.92 -4.56
N ILE A 102 -1.05 -5.49 -3.71
CA ILE A 102 0.25 -6.04 -4.11
C ILE A 102 0.07 -7.19 -5.10
N ALA A 103 -0.84 -8.12 -4.81
CA ALA A 103 -1.15 -9.23 -5.71
C ALA A 103 -1.63 -8.74 -7.08
N GLY A 104 -2.48 -7.70 -7.13
CA GLY A 104 -2.94 -7.10 -8.38
C GLY A 104 -1.81 -6.50 -9.21
N ILE A 105 -0.88 -5.81 -8.56
CA ILE A 105 0.31 -5.26 -9.23
C ILE A 105 1.18 -6.38 -9.80
N LEU A 106 1.45 -7.43 -9.02
CA LEU A 106 2.28 -8.57 -9.45
C LEU A 106 1.64 -9.35 -10.59
N LEU A 107 0.35 -9.68 -10.52
CA LEU A 107 -0.39 -10.37 -11.59
C LEU A 107 -0.31 -9.60 -12.92
N PHE A 108 -0.37 -8.26 -12.85
CA PHE A 108 -0.24 -7.42 -14.02
C PHE A 108 1.20 -7.32 -14.53
N GLN A 109 2.17 -7.17 -13.63
CA GLN A 109 3.59 -7.01 -13.95
C GLN A 109 4.19 -8.28 -14.57
N ASP A 110 3.87 -9.45 -14.02
CA ASP A 110 4.39 -10.73 -14.48
C ASP A 110 3.79 -11.20 -15.81
N ASN A 111 2.81 -10.46 -16.35
CA ASN A 111 2.09 -10.83 -17.57
C ASN A 111 1.47 -12.24 -17.55
N THR A 112 1.30 -12.81 -16.37
CA THR A 112 0.66 -14.10 -16.19
C THR A 112 -0.82 -14.03 -16.48
N LEU A 113 -1.43 -12.86 -16.23
CA LEU A 113 -2.85 -12.59 -16.43
C LEU A 113 -3.03 -11.33 -17.28
N ARG A 114 -3.77 -11.44 -18.37
CA ARG A 114 -4.11 -10.30 -19.26
C ARG A 114 -5.61 -10.18 -19.44
N ILE A 115 -6.06 -8.97 -19.72
CA ILE A 115 -7.46 -8.75 -20.14
C ILE A 115 -7.66 -9.51 -21.45
N GLY A 116 -8.74 -10.31 -21.51
CA GLY A 116 -9.07 -11.18 -22.63
C GLY A 116 -8.64 -12.63 -22.45
N ASP A 117 -7.83 -12.97 -21.44
CA ASP A 117 -7.44 -14.35 -21.15
C ASP A 117 -8.64 -15.20 -20.69
N ASP A 118 -8.72 -16.44 -21.18
CA ASP A 118 -9.65 -17.47 -20.69
C ASP A 118 -8.99 -18.22 -19.53
N ILE A 119 -9.58 -18.12 -18.34
CA ILE A 119 -9.05 -18.70 -17.11
C ILE A 119 -10.06 -19.63 -16.45
N LEU A 120 -9.52 -20.60 -15.71
CA LEU A 120 -10.28 -21.44 -14.79
C LEU A 120 -9.69 -21.28 -13.38
N TYR A 121 -10.51 -20.76 -12.47
CA TYR A 121 -10.20 -20.66 -11.05
C TYR A 121 -11.27 -21.41 -10.23
N GLY A 122 -10.89 -22.54 -9.61
CA GLY A 122 -11.86 -23.42 -8.97
C GLY A 122 -12.91 -23.93 -9.98
N SER A 123 -14.17 -23.63 -9.72
CA SER A 123 -15.28 -23.93 -10.64
C SER A 123 -15.64 -22.78 -11.59
N ILE A 124 -14.98 -21.63 -11.49
CA ILE A 124 -15.25 -20.43 -12.27
C ILE A 124 -14.39 -20.46 -13.52
N ARG A 125 -15.01 -20.69 -14.68
CA ARG A 125 -14.37 -20.57 -15.98
C ARG A 125 -14.94 -19.38 -16.73
N GLY A 126 -14.06 -18.51 -17.26
CA GLY A 126 -14.50 -17.38 -18.04
C GLY A 126 -13.36 -16.50 -18.51
N ARG A 127 -13.74 -15.44 -19.19
CA ARG A 127 -12.81 -14.47 -19.80
C ARG A 127 -12.55 -13.29 -18.86
N VAL A 128 -11.30 -12.96 -18.65
CA VAL A 128 -10.89 -11.78 -17.89
C VAL A 128 -11.29 -10.53 -18.66
N ILE A 129 -12.22 -9.75 -18.10
CA ILE A 129 -12.70 -8.50 -18.72
C ILE A 129 -12.05 -7.25 -18.11
N ARG A 130 -11.59 -7.37 -16.85
CA ARG A 130 -10.96 -6.24 -16.16
C ARG A 130 -10.08 -6.71 -15.01
N VAL A 131 -8.93 -6.09 -14.86
CA VAL A 131 -8.04 -6.25 -13.70
C VAL A 131 -7.94 -4.90 -13.02
N TRP A 132 -8.46 -4.81 -11.77
CA TRP A 132 -8.36 -3.66 -10.90
C TRP A 132 -7.26 -3.88 -9.87
N LEU A 133 -6.92 -2.84 -9.14
CA LEU A 133 -5.90 -2.88 -8.10
C LEU A 133 -6.16 -3.95 -7.03
N ARG A 134 -7.42 -4.22 -6.67
CA ARG A 134 -7.80 -5.16 -5.61
C ARG A 134 -8.53 -6.41 -6.14
N THR A 135 -9.20 -6.33 -7.28
CA THR A 135 -10.07 -7.39 -7.79
C THR A 135 -9.88 -7.59 -9.29
N THR A 136 -10.01 -8.83 -9.73
CA THR A 136 -10.07 -9.23 -11.14
C THR A 136 -11.51 -9.66 -11.48
N TRP A 137 -12.03 -9.18 -12.59
CA TRP A 137 -13.38 -9.46 -13.08
C TRP A 137 -13.33 -10.46 -14.22
N VAL A 138 -14.05 -11.55 -14.07
CA VAL A 138 -14.11 -12.65 -15.02
C VAL A 138 -15.55 -12.82 -15.50
N GLN A 139 -15.78 -12.71 -16.79
CA GLN A 139 -17.08 -12.95 -17.38
C GLN A 139 -17.24 -14.43 -17.71
N ILE A 140 -18.26 -15.05 -17.12
CA ILE A 140 -18.63 -16.44 -17.34
C ILE A 140 -19.46 -16.55 -18.62
N ASN A 141 -19.57 -17.76 -19.18
CA ASN A 141 -20.25 -18.00 -20.46
C ASN A 141 -21.75 -17.63 -20.49
N ASP A 142 -22.40 -17.59 -19.33
CA ASP A 142 -23.80 -17.16 -19.15
C ASP A 142 -23.97 -15.63 -19.12
N GLY A 143 -22.86 -14.88 -19.25
CA GLY A 143 -22.85 -13.42 -19.19
C GLY A 143 -22.69 -12.84 -17.77
N THR A 144 -22.72 -13.67 -16.73
CA THR A 144 -22.49 -13.22 -15.35
C THR A 144 -21.02 -12.83 -15.13
N ILE A 145 -20.79 -11.95 -14.16
CA ILE A 145 -19.44 -11.48 -13.82
C ILE A 145 -19.06 -12.00 -12.44
N ALA A 146 -18.02 -12.84 -12.40
CA ALA A 146 -17.37 -13.22 -11.17
C ALA A 146 -16.32 -12.18 -10.79
N ILE A 147 -16.37 -11.69 -9.56
CA ILE A 147 -15.40 -10.72 -9.02
C ILE A 147 -14.50 -11.47 -8.03
N ILE A 148 -13.25 -11.67 -8.40
CA ILE A 148 -12.27 -12.43 -7.63
C ILE A 148 -11.27 -11.46 -7.00
N SER A 149 -10.96 -11.64 -5.71
CA SER A 149 -9.90 -10.88 -5.04
C SER A 149 -8.53 -11.26 -5.61
N ASN A 150 -7.69 -10.28 -5.89
CA ASN A 150 -6.38 -10.53 -6.50
C ASN A 150 -5.48 -11.42 -5.64
N ASN A 151 -5.49 -11.24 -4.32
CA ASN A 151 -4.74 -12.09 -3.41
C ASN A 151 -5.18 -13.55 -3.49
N THR A 152 -6.49 -13.80 -3.58
CA THR A 152 -7.04 -15.15 -3.71
C THR A 152 -6.64 -15.79 -5.04
N LEU A 153 -6.65 -15.02 -6.13
CA LEU A 153 -6.20 -15.48 -7.45
C LEU A 153 -4.69 -15.76 -7.48
N SER A 154 -3.89 -14.91 -6.82
CA SER A 154 -2.43 -15.07 -6.76
C SER A 154 -1.97 -16.21 -5.85
N ALA A 155 -2.72 -16.51 -4.78
CA ALA A 155 -2.36 -17.53 -3.79
C ALA A 155 -2.77 -18.95 -4.17
N GLY A 156 -3.77 -19.11 -5.03
CA GLY A 156 -4.29 -20.43 -5.43
C GLY A 156 -3.85 -20.87 -6.83
N PRO A 157 -3.92 -22.16 -7.13
CA PRO A 157 -3.68 -22.65 -8.48
C PRO A 157 -4.85 -22.24 -9.40
N TRP A 158 -4.52 -21.80 -10.58
CA TRP A 158 -5.47 -21.50 -11.65
C TRP A 158 -4.88 -21.84 -13.02
N ILE A 159 -5.71 -22.06 -13.99
CA ILE A 159 -5.31 -22.41 -15.34
C ILE A 159 -5.59 -21.22 -16.27
N ASN A 160 -4.60 -20.80 -17.04
CA ASN A 160 -4.75 -19.81 -18.10
C ASN A 160 -4.60 -20.50 -19.45
N PHE A 161 -5.72 -20.76 -20.11
CA PHE A 161 -5.74 -21.45 -21.41
C PHE A 161 -5.08 -20.61 -22.50
N THR A 162 -5.31 -19.29 -22.50
CA THR A 162 -4.74 -18.38 -23.49
C THR A 162 -3.23 -18.21 -23.33
N ALA A 163 -2.72 -18.16 -22.09
CA ALA A 163 -1.29 -18.10 -21.84
C ALA A 163 -0.58 -19.38 -22.26
N THR A 164 -1.19 -20.54 -22.03
CA THR A 164 -0.68 -21.84 -22.47
C THR A 164 -0.51 -21.85 -24.00
N GLU A 165 -1.52 -21.43 -24.74
CA GLU A 165 -1.46 -21.34 -26.21
C GLU A 165 -0.36 -20.40 -26.70
N ARG A 166 -0.23 -19.20 -26.07
CA ARG A 166 0.85 -18.23 -26.37
C ARG A 166 2.25 -18.81 -26.16
N LEU A 167 2.45 -19.56 -25.08
CA LEU A 167 3.74 -20.19 -24.75
C LEU A 167 4.08 -21.32 -25.71
N THR A 168 3.12 -22.19 -26.03
CA THR A 168 3.31 -23.29 -26.98
C THR A 168 3.70 -22.77 -28.36
N LYS A 169 3.03 -21.73 -28.85
CA LYS A 169 3.37 -21.09 -30.11
C LYS A 169 4.81 -20.53 -30.12
N LYS A 170 5.21 -19.86 -29.02
CA LYS A 170 6.56 -19.29 -28.89
C LYS A 170 7.65 -20.35 -28.85
N LEU A 171 7.39 -21.49 -28.20
CA LEU A 171 8.32 -22.63 -28.15
C LEU A 171 8.42 -23.33 -29.51
N GLY A 172 7.32 -23.46 -30.26
CA GLY A 172 7.32 -24.02 -31.62
C GLY A 172 8.15 -23.18 -32.61
N ASP A 173 8.03 -21.83 -32.54
CA ASP A 173 8.82 -20.95 -33.40
C ASP A 173 10.32 -20.94 -33.05
N SER A 174 10.67 -21.20 -31.78
CA SER A 174 12.09 -21.27 -31.34
C SER A 174 12.78 -22.56 -31.69
N SER A 175 12.03 -23.66 -31.93
CA SER A 175 12.59 -24.96 -32.32
C SER A 175 12.79 -25.08 -33.83
N GLN A 176 12.36 -24.11 -34.64
CA GLN A 176 12.56 -24.08 -36.12
C GLN A 176 13.67 -23.13 -36.55
N LYS A 177 14.39 -22.48 -35.60
CA LYS A 177 15.58 -21.70 -35.85
C LYS A 177 16.84 -22.42 -35.37
#